data_951b9b48928dddf6664ecc0ece277089
#
_entry.id   951b9b48928dddf6664ecc0ece277089
#
_cell.length_a   1.000
_cell.length_b   1.000
_cell.length_c   1.000
_cell.angle_alpha   90.00
_cell.angle_beta   90.00
_cell.angle_gamma   90.00
#
_symmetry.space_group_name_H-M   'P 1'
#
loop_
_entity.id
_entity.type
_entity.pdbx_description
1 polymer ?
#
loop_
_entity_poly.entity_id
_entity_poly.type
_entity_poly.pdbx_seq_one_letter_code
_entity_poly.pdbx_strand_id
1 'polypeptide(L)'
;MSTLNGVPLTILHYNDVYNIEANSGKEPVGGAARFCTALKSFAHLNPLILFSGDIFSPSMLSTFTQGEQMLPVLRRTGTHCAVFGNHDFDHGLDVLVNLIKYTDFPWLMSNVVDKETGRPLGGGKVMHTMLHNEIKIGLVGLVEREWLETLPTIDPNEVTYIDYVDAGNKLVTQLRKEGCDIIIALTHMRTPNDLKLAANCSGIDLILGGHDHVYEIKEVNGVKIVKSGTDFRQFSKITLDTKRDEHGKLLIEIEPVNVTSDFAEDKELKEELEKYSEVVEAKMTEVLGNFSVELEGRFSIIRTQETNLGNWVCDVVLAATGADVVIINAGTFRSDQIHPPGPFTMRDLVNIIPMRDPLILLSISGKCLWEALENAVSAYPKLEGRFPQVSGVTFAFDPAKPPGQRIDPRLIQVADELINLQQMYKICIKSYIHNGCDGFTMFKNAQILIDEDLCPELGLTIQNHFKAINIRNDKSDHHTKHRQSLVTLSRRHSMVQMLENLHLDGPSPIRKLSVGHQAKSVDHHTNSKASKMLRRASLDDLEQASCELAPIVQQRIIQIQDEEHYKHLLLKSESFMKNSVITETEEE
;
A
#
# COMPACT_ATOMS: atom_id res chain seq x y z
N MET A 1 27.89 -9.10 36.75
CA MET A 1 27.25 -10.18 35.99
C MET A 1 26.22 -10.80 36.89
N SER A 2 24.94 -10.48 36.70
CA SER A 2 23.85 -11.15 37.43
C SER A 2 23.79 -12.60 36.95
N THR A 3 23.88 -13.55 37.89
CA THR A 3 23.63 -14.96 37.58
C THR A 3 22.13 -15.10 37.33
N LEU A 4 21.71 -15.04 36.07
CA LEU A 4 20.34 -15.32 35.67
C LEU A 4 19.98 -16.74 36.19
N ASN A 5 18.98 -16.80 37.06
CA ASN A 5 18.51 -18.06 37.62
C ASN A 5 17.74 -18.82 36.54
N GLY A 6 18.35 -19.67 35.77
CA GLY A 6 17.88 -20.69 34.84
C GLY A 6 16.36 -20.91 34.56
N VAL A 7 15.54 -19.88 34.77
CA VAL A 7 14.11 -19.92 34.43
C VAL A 7 14.00 -19.52 32.95
N PRO A 8 13.44 -20.36 32.07
CA PRO A 8 13.28 -20.03 30.67
C PRO A 8 12.32 -18.84 30.50
N LEU A 9 12.68 -17.92 29.62
CA LEU A 9 11.79 -16.85 29.15
C LEU A 9 10.92 -17.38 28.01
N THR A 10 9.62 -17.33 28.16
CA THR A 10 8.68 -17.64 27.10
C THR A 10 8.24 -16.35 26.41
N ILE A 11 8.33 -16.29 25.08
CA ILE A 11 7.80 -15.21 24.25
C ILE A 11 6.73 -15.78 23.33
N LEU A 12 5.61 -15.08 23.20
CA LEU A 12 4.63 -15.31 22.15
C LEU A 12 4.74 -14.15 21.15
N HIS A 13 4.91 -14.48 19.87
CA HIS A 13 5.11 -13.49 18.81
C HIS A 13 4.11 -13.69 17.69
N TYR A 14 3.52 -12.58 17.24
CA TYR A 14 2.62 -12.53 16.08
C TYR A 14 2.84 -11.23 15.30
N ASN A 15 2.35 -11.20 14.05
CA ASN A 15 2.48 -10.09 13.10
C ASN A 15 1.36 -10.12 12.07
N ASP A 16 1.09 -9.00 11.39
CA ASP A 16 0.26 -8.91 10.17
C ASP A 16 -1.12 -9.55 10.34
N VAL A 17 -1.95 -8.96 11.19
CA VAL A 17 -3.28 -9.48 11.54
C VAL A 17 -4.37 -8.49 11.15
N TYR A 18 -5.19 -8.81 10.16
CA TYR A 18 -6.09 -7.89 9.49
C TYR A 18 -7.57 -8.22 9.67
N ASN A 19 -7.94 -9.50 9.48
CA ASN A 19 -9.31 -9.95 9.48
C ASN A 19 -9.68 -10.59 10.81
N ILE A 20 -10.71 -10.05 11.46
CA ILE A 20 -11.16 -10.57 12.77
C ILE A 20 -11.90 -11.90 12.64
N GLU A 21 -12.45 -12.20 11.47
CA GLU A 21 -13.21 -13.41 11.19
C GLU A 21 -12.29 -14.62 10.98
N ALA A 22 -12.79 -15.80 11.31
CA ALA A 22 -12.13 -17.04 10.98
C ALA A 22 -12.31 -17.39 9.50
N ASN A 23 -11.29 -18.00 8.89
CA ASN A 23 -11.40 -18.53 7.54
C ASN A 23 -12.19 -19.86 7.55
N SER A 24 -13.38 -19.88 6.98
CA SER A 24 -14.29 -21.01 7.04
C SER A 24 -13.91 -22.23 6.18
N GLY A 25 -12.84 -22.14 5.38
CA GLY A 25 -12.57 -23.17 4.37
C GLY A 25 -11.30 -24.00 4.56
N LYS A 26 -10.38 -23.62 5.47
CA LYS A 26 -9.06 -24.26 5.53
C LYS A 26 -8.41 -24.09 6.91
N GLU A 27 -7.95 -25.18 7.51
CA GLU A 27 -7.11 -25.13 8.71
C GLU A 27 -5.69 -24.60 8.39
N PRO A 28 -5.10 -23.86 9.33
CA PRO A 28 -5.68 -23.30 10.54
C PRO A 28 -6.70 -22.20 10.23
N VAL A 29 -7.87 -22.25 10.86
CA VAL A 29 -8.98 -21.32 10.60
C VAL A 29 -8.72 -19.89 11.08
N GLY A 30 -7.90 -19.73 12.15
CA GLY A 30 -7.62 -18.41 12.71
C GLY A 30 -8.84 -17.76 13.37
N GLY A 31 -8.93 -16.44 13.22
CA GLY A 31 -9.95 -15.59 13.81
C GLY A 31 -9.54 -15.00 15.15
N ALA A 32 -9.79 -13.69 15.35
CA ALA A 32 -9.30 -12.93 16.51
C ALA A 32 -9.77 -13.52 17.85
N ALA A 33 -11.03 -13.97 17.93
CA ALA A 33 -11.58 -14.54 19.17
C ALA A 33 -10.91 -15.88 19.55
N ARG A 34 -10.61 -16.75 18.58
CA ARG A 34 -9.85 -17.99 18.81
C ARG A 34 -8.40 -17.72 19.15
N PHE A 35 -7.79 -16.79 18.43
CA PHE A 35 -6.41 -16.39 18.65
C PHE A 35 -6.17 -15.93 20.07
N CYS A 36 -7.06 -15.10 20.63
CA CYS A 36 -6.97 -14.67 22.03
C CYS A 36 -7.06 -15.85 23.00
N THR A 37 -7.92 -16.83 22.74
CA THR A 37 -8.01 -18.05 23.55
C THR A 37 -6.73 -18.89 23.44
N ALA A 38 -6.18 -19.02 22.23
CA ALA A 38 -4.92 -19.73 22.01
C ALA A 38 -3.74 -19.07 22.75
N LEU A 39 -3.61 -17.74 22.72
CA LEU A 39 -2.60 -17.02 23.50
C LEU A 39 -2.79 -17.24 25.00
N LYS A 40 -4.03 -17.13 25.50
CA LYS A 40 -4.37 -17.34 26.92
C LYS A 40 -4.04 -18.76 27.41
N SER A 41 -4.02 -19.78 26.55
CA SER A 41 -3.67 -21.15 26.95
C SER A 41 -2.24 -21.26 27.47
N PHE A 42 -1.37 -20.33 27.13
CA PHE A 42 0.02 -20.23 27.59
C PHE A 42 0.21 -19.30 28.80
N ALA A 43 -0.86 -18.72 29.37
CA ALA A 43 -0.77 -17.76 30.48
C ALA A 43 -0.02 -18.33 31.72
N HIS A 44 -0.08 -19.65 31.94
CA HIS A 44 0.63 -20.35 33.02
C HIS A 44 2.16 -20.24 32.89
N LEU A 45 2.71 -19.91 31.73
CA LEU A 45 4.13 -19.69 31.47
C LEU A 45 4.55 -18.23 31.69
N ASN A 46 3.62 -17.33 32.06
CA ASN A 46 3.84 -15.89 32.14
C ASN A 46 4.59 -15.33 30.92
N PRO A 47 4.06 -15.50 29.67
CA PRO A 47 4.79 -15.17 28.46
C PRO A 47 4.91 -13.67 28.24
N LEU A 48 6.02 -13.24 27.66
CA LEU A 48 6.16 -11.93 27.05
C LEU A 48 5.50 -11.95 25.65
N ILE A 49 4.48 -11.13 25.42
CA ILE A 49 3.74 -11.09 24.15
C ILE A 49 4.21 -9.89 23.35
N LEU A 50 4.77 -10.13 22.15
CA LEU A 50 5.36 -9.12 21.27
C LEU A 50 4.69 -9.15 19.89
N PHE A 51 4.52 -7.97 19.31
CA PHE A 51 3.81 -7.79 18.06
C PHE A 51 4.64 -7.00 17.03
N SER A 52 4.74 -7.51 15.81
CA SER A 52 5.58 -6.92 14.75
C SER A 52 4.81 -6.20 13.64
N GLY A 53 3.76 -5.45 14.04
CA GLY A 53 3.09 -4.48 13.18
C GLY A 53 2.03 -5.02 12.22
N ASP A 54 1.29 -4.10 11.63
CA ASP A 54 0.17 -4.28 10.71
C ASP A 54 -1.06 -4.95 11.36
N ILE A 55 -1.90 -4.10 11.96
CA ILE A 55 -3.15 -4.55 12.57
C ILE A 55 -4.36 -3.67 12.19
N PHE A 56 -4.17 -2.36 12.01
CA PHE A 56 -5.31 -1.45 11.85
C PHE A 56 -5.90 -1.47 10.44
N SER A 57 -5.18 -1.94 9.44
CA SER A 57 -5.52 -2.05 8.02
C SER A 57 -4.62 -3.12 7.37
N PRO A 58 -4.97 -3.68 6.19
CA PRO A 58 -6.24 -3.54 5.47
C PRO A 58 -7.23 -4.67 5.80
N SER A 59 -8.50 -4.33 5.93
CA SER A 59 -9.60 -5.31 5.92
C SER A 59 -10.89 -4.65 5.44
N MET A 60 -11.90 -5.44 5.06
CA MET A 60 -13.19 -4.85 4.74
C MET A 60 -13.72 -4.03 5.93
N LEU A 61 -13.60 -4.55 7.13
CA LEU A 61 -14.09 -3.87 8.33
C LEU A 61 -13.29 -2.60 8.64
N SER A 62 -11.96 -2.61 8.46
CA SER A 62 -11.11 -1.44 8.68
C SER A 62 -11.43 -0.28 7.75
N THR A 63 -11.95 -0.57 6.55
CA THR A 63 -12.47 0.42 5.61
C THR A 63 -13.54 1.32 6.26
N PHE A 64 -14.36 0.75 7.14
CA PHE A 64 -15.45 1.46 7.83
C PHE A 64 -15.06 1.99 9.20
N THR A 65 -14.29 1.23 9.95
CA THR A 65 -13.96 1.50 11.35
C THR A 65 -12.63 2.20 11.54
N GLN A 66 -11.84 2.34 10.45
CA GLN A 66 -10.50 2.93 10.43
C GLN A 66 -9.53 2.25 11.46
N GLY A 67 -9.73 0.95 11.70
CA GLY A 67 -8.91 0.17 12.61
C GLY A 67 -9.44 0.05 14.05
N GLU A 68 -10.51 0.78 14.42
CA GLU A 68 -11.08 0.75 15.78
C GLU A 68 -11.50 -0.67 16.24
N GLN A 69 -11.94 -1.54 15.30
CA GLN A 69 -12.33 -2.93 15.60
C GLN A 69 -11.19 -3.75 16.18
N MET A 70 -9.94 -3.34 16.01
CA MET A 70 -8.78 -4.05 16.56
C MET A 70 -8.44 -3.67 18.00
N LEU A 71 -8.98 -2.59 18.54
CA LEU A 71 -8.73 -2.17 19.91
C LEU A 71 -9.20 -3.20 20.94
N PRO A 72 -10.41 -3.82 20.84
CA PRO A 72 -10.81 -4.92 21.71
C PRO A 72 -9.87 -6.12 21.61
N VAL A 73 -9.39 -6.44 20.42
CA VAL A 73 -8.45 -7.54 20.18
C VAL A 73 -7.13 -7.28 20.91
N LEU A 74 -6.52 -6.11 20.68
CA LEU A 74 -5.25 -5.73 21.32
C LEU A 74 -5.31 -5.74 22.86
N ARG A 75 -6.44 -5.29 23.44
CA ARG A 75 -6.65 -5.39 24.88
C ARG A 75 -6.70 -6.84 25.39
N ARG A 76 -7.24 -7.76 24.56
CA ARG A 76 -7.40 -9.17 24.94
C ARG A 76 -6.17 -10.03 24.69
N THR A 77 -5.32 -9.65 23.74
CA THR A 77 -4.06 -10.36 23.47
C THR A 77 -3.06 -10.22 24.60
N GLY A 78 -3.13 -9.13 25.37
CA GLY A 78 -2.16 -8.85 26.43
C GLY A 78 -0.78 -8.48 25.87
N THR A 79 -0.72 -7.85 24.70
CA THR A 79 0.53 -7.42 24.08
C THR A 79 1.31 -6.48 24.98
N HIS A 80 2.62 -6.70 25.09
CA HIS A 80 3.51 -5.92 25.94
C HIS A 80 4.28 -4.84 25.19
N CYS A 81 4.54 -5.04 23.91
CA CYS A 81 5.21 -4.06 23.05
C CYS A 81 4.96 -4.40 21.56
N ALA A 82 4.94 -3.37 20.72
CA ALA A 82 4.78 -3.52 19.29
C ALA A 82 5.72 -2.60 18.52
N VAL A 83 6.00 -2.92 17.24
CA VAL A 83 6.53 -2.00 16.23
C VAL A 83 5.42 -1.66 15.25
N PHE A 84 5.45 -0.47 14.64
CA PHE A 84 4.50 -0.12 13.57
C PHE A 84 4.83 -0.86 12.27
N GLY A 85 3.79 -1.33 11.59
CA GLY A 85 3.86 -1.71 10.19
C GLY A 85 3.42 -0.58 9.24
N ASN A 86 3.55 -0.79 7.93
CA ASN A 86 3.18 0.22 6.94
C ASN A 86 1.67 0.44 6.88
N HIS A 87 0.90 -0.61 6.98
CA HIS A 87 -0.56 -0.53 6.94
C HIS A 87 -1.19 0.10 8.19
N ASP A 88 -0.48 0.20 9.29
CA ASP A 88 -0.96 0.95 10.44
C ASP A 88 -1.16 2.44 10.14
N PHE A 89 -0.50 2.97 9.09
CA PHE A 89 -0.60 4.37 8.64
C PHE A 89 -1.64 4.61 7.54
N ASP A 90 -2.30 3.60 7.01
CA ASP A 90 -3.21 3.70 5.86
C ASP A 90 -4.33 4.73 6.05
N HIS A 91 -4.86 4.83 7.25
CA HIS A 91 -5.94 5.77 7.58
C HIS A 91 -5.45 7.17 7.98
N GLY A 92 -4.14 7.39 7.95
CA GLY A 92 -3.49 8.66 8.28
C GLY A 92 -2.96 8.74 9.71
N LEU A 93 -1.96 9.62 9.88
CA LEU A 93 -1.22 9.76 11.12
C LEU A 93 -2.11 10.13 12.32
N ASP A 94 -3.08 11.02 12.12
CA ASP A 94 -3.97 11.46 13.21
C ASP A 94 -4.85 10.32 13.72
N VAL A 95 -5.34 9.46 12.81
CA VAL A 95 -6.13 8.28 13.16
C VAL A 95 -5.25 7.32 13.95
N LEU A 96 -4.05 6.99 13.45
CA LEU A 96 -3.11 6.11 14.13
C LEU A 96 -2.76 6.62 15.53
N VAL A 97 -2.34 7.88 15.64
CA VAL A 97 -1.99 8.50 16.94
C VAL A 97 -3.17 8.48 17.91
N ASN A 98 -4.41 8.57 17.41
CA ASN A 98 -5.58 8.45 18.24
C ASN A 98 -5.83 7.01 18.69
N LEU A 99 -5.70 6.02 17.80
CA LEU A 99 -5.90 4.60 18.12
C LEU A 99 -4.92 4.12 19.17
N ILE A 100 -3.64 4.42 19.04
CA ILE A 100 -2.60 3.95 19.98
C ILE A 100 -2.77 4.50 21.41
N LYS A 101 -3.52 5.60 21.62
CA LYS A 101 -3.85 6.09 22.96
C LYS A 101 -4.74 5.12 23.75
N TYR A 102 -5.44 4.23 23.04
CA TYR A 102 -6.32 3.23 23.64
C TYR A 102 -5.64 1.85 23.79
N THR A 103 -4.33 1.77 23.52
CA THR A 103 -3.50 0.59 23.77
C THR A 103 -2.68 0.80 25.04
N ASP A 104 -2.54 -0.24 25.87
CA ASP A 104 -1.87 -0.17 27.18
C ASP A 104 -0.37 -0.51 27.12
N PHE A 105 0.20 -0.54 25.93
CA PHE A 105 1.60 -0.89 25.69
C PHE A 105 2.31 0.11 24.77
N PRO A 106 3.66 0.18 24.80
CA PRO A 106 4.42 1.06 23.92
C PRO A 106 4.49 0.53 22.49
N TRP A 107 4.35 1.44 21.53
CA TRP A 107 4.68 1.26 20.13
C TRP A 107 6.08 1.78 19.85
N LEU A 108 6.85 1.09 19.03
CA LEU A 108 8.23 1.42 18.70
C LEU A 108 8.34 1.96 17.27
N MET A 109 9.19 2.98 17.13
CA MET A 109 9.67 3.52 15.85
C MET A 109 11.07 4.06 16.07
N SER A 110 12.10 3.24 15.81
CA SER A 110 13.47 3.55 16.18
C SER A 110 14.22 4.36 15.13
N ASN A 111 13.82 4.28 13.86
CA ASN A 111 14.64 4.78 12.76
C ASN A 111 13.91 5.68 11.76
N VAL A 112 12.68 6.10 12.05
CA VAL A 112 11.96 7.12 11.27
C VAL A 112 11.54 8.26 12.19
N VAL A 113 11.93 9.48 11.85
CA VAL A 113 11.68 10.69 12.64
C VAL A 113 10.87 11.67 11.81
N ASP A 114 9.79 12.16 12.36
CA ASP A 114 9.02 13.26 11.82
C ASP A 114 9.82 14.56 11.91
N LYS A 115 10.02 15.25 10.80
CA LYS A 115 10.81 16.50 10.73
C LYS A 115 10.14 17.68 11.40
N GLU A 116 8.81 17.69 11.46
CA GLU A 116 8.07 18.79 12.08
C GLU A 116 8.20 18.76 13.60
N THR A 117 8.03 17.59 14.20
CA THR A 117 8.05 17.42 15.65
C THR A 117 9.41 17.06 16.21
N GLY A 118 10.35 16.56 15.37
CA GLY A 118 11.63 15.99 15.79
C GLY A 118 11.48 14.70 16.61
N ARG A 119 10.31 14.06 16.60
CA ARG A 119 9.99 12.84 17.36
C ARG A 119 9.85 11.64 16.43
N PRO A 120 9.91 10.41 16.96
CA PRO A 120 9.61 9.23 16.17
C PRO A 120 8.24 9.34 15.52
N LEU A 121 8.14 8.90 14.26
CA LEU A 121 6.90 8.92 13.49
C LEU A 121 5.81 8.10 14.21
N GLY A 122 4.56 8.54 14.09
CA GLY A 122 3.42 7.87 14.74
C GLY A 122 3.37 8.03 16.27
N GLY A 123 4.23 8.85 16.86
CA GLY A 123 4.31 9.00 18.32
C GLY A 123 4.94 7.79 19.02
N GLY A 124 5.63 6.93 18.28
CA GLY A 124 6.32 5.76 18.81
C GLY A 124 7.48 6.12 19.75
N LYS A 125 8.01 5.10 20.44
CA LYS A 125 9.24 5.23 21.22
C LYS A 125 10.44 4.76 20.39
N VAL A 126 11.60 5.40 20.59
CA VAL A 126 12.86 4.99 19.93
C VAL A 126 13.28 3.60 20.40
N MET A 127 13.11 3.30 21.70
CA MET A 127 13.40 2.02 22.31
C MET A 127 12.57 1.86 23.59
N HIS A 128 12.46 0.64 24.07
CA HIS A 128 11.81 0.36 25.34
C HIS A 128 12.62 -0.64 26.16
N THR A 129 12.68 -0.44 27.48
CA THR A 129 13.26 -1.41 28.42
C THR A 129 12.21 -1.85 29.40
N MET A 130 12.19 -3.14 29.69
CA MET A 130 11.27 -3.72 30.67
C MET A 130 11.94 -4.83 31.45
N LEU A 131 11.41 -5.06 32.66
CA LEU A 131 11.80 -6.20 33.47
C LEU A 131 10.71 -7.27 33.38
N HIS A 132 11.05 -8.47 32.92
CA HIS A 132 10.13 -9.59 32.80
C HIS A 132 10.82 -10.85 33.37
N ASN A 133 10.20 -11.52 34.34
CA ASN A 133 10.80 -12.65 35.05
C ASN A 133 12.25 -12.37 35.54
N GLU A 134 12.47 -11.20 36.13
CA GLU A 134 13.77 -10.72 36.61
C GLU A 134 14.84 -10.50 35.51
N ILE A 135 14.48 -10.65 34.24
CA ILE A 135 15.34 -10.41 33.07
C ILE A 135 15.09 -9.01 32.55
N LYS A 136 16.13 -8.21 32.39
CA LYS A 136 16.04 -6.89 31.80
C LYS A 136 16.13 -6.99 30.30
N ILE A 137 15.03 -6.72 29.62
CA ILE A 137 14.89 -6.85 28.16
C ILE A 137 14.90 -5.46 27.52
N GLY A 138 15.72 -5.29 26.50
CA GLY A 138 15.75 -4.12 25.63
C GLY A 138 15.07 -4.41 24.30
N LEU A 139 14.18 -3.52 23.88
CA LEU A 139 13.39 -3.63 22.66
C LEU A 139 13.67 -2.43 21.74
N VAL A 140 13.87 -2.69 20.43
CA VAL A 140 13.97 -1.70 19.37
C VAL A 140 12.99 -2.03 18.27
N GLY A 141 12.44 -1.02 17.58
CA GLY A 141 11.47 -1.17 16.48
C GLY A 141 12.04 -0.61 15.17
N LEU A 142 12.38 -1.46 14.21
CA LEU A 142 13.08 -1.07 12.99
C LEU A 142 12.25 -1.38 11.75
N VAL A 143 12.27 -0.44 10.78
CA VAL A 143 11.60 -0.56 9.50
C VAL A 143 12.57 -0.30 8.34
N GLU A 144 12.29 -0.84 7.16
CA GLU A 144 13.12 -0.65 5.98
C GLU A 144 12.86 0.70 5.28
N ARG A 145 13.72 1.10 4.36
CA ARG A 145 13.59 2.38 3.66
C ARG A 145 12.40 2.39 2.70
N GLU A 146 12.22 1.29 1.99
CA GLU A 146 11.17 1.08 1.01
C GLU A 146 9.78 1.21 1.63
N TRP A 147 9.66 0.91 2.92
CA TRP A 147 8.45 1.14 3.73
C TRP A 147 7.92 2.58 3.61
N LEU A 148 8.80 3.60 3.54
CA LEU A 148 8.39 5.00 3.37
C LEU A 148 7.73 5.28 2.01
N GLU A 149 8.11 4.53 0.98
CA GLU A 149 7.59 4.72 -0.37
C GLU A 149 6.16 4.18 -0.50
N THR A 150 5.74 3.35 0.45
CA THR A 150 4.44 2.67 0.48
C THR A 150 3.42 3.33 1.39
N LEU A 151 3.83 4.33 2.18
CA LEU A 151 2.91 5.05 3.06
C LEU A 151 2.01 6.00 2.26
N PRO A 152 0.71 5.71 2.10
CA PRO A 152 -0.17 6.52 1.24
C PRO A 152 -0.47 7.90 1.85
N THR A 153 -0.17 8.10 3.12
CA THR A 153 -0.58 9.28 3.89
C THR A 153 0.58 10.11 4.43
N ILE A 154 1.83 9.71 4.18
CA ILE A 154 3.04 10.37 4.67
C ILE A 154 3.91 10.80 3.47
N ASP A 155 4.30 12.07 3.40
CA ASP A 155 5.29 12.53 2.43
C ASP A 155 6.70 12.10 2.90
N PRO A 156 7.44 11.28 2.14
CA PRO A 156 8.81 10.90 2.48
C PRO A 156 9.74 12.08 2.74
N ASN A 157 9.46 13.26 2.15
CA ASN A 157 10.23 14.48 2.39
C ASN A 157 9.98 15.12 3.77
N GLU A 158 8.89 14.75 4.44
CA GLU A 158 8.55 15.27 5.77
C GLU A 158 9.09 14.41 6.91
N VAL A 159 9.76 13.30 6.59
CA VAL A 159 10.40 12.41 7.55
C VAL A 159 11.90 12.31 7.32
N THR A 160 12.63 11.94 8.35
CA THR A 160 14.04 11.57 8.28
C THR A 160 14.15 10.08 8.54
N TYR A 161 14.64 9.36 7.54
CA TYR A 161 14.96 7.94 7.66
C TYR A 161 16.42 7.76 8.09
N ILE A 162 16.64 6.87 9.05
CA ILE A 162 17.97 6.42 9.48
C ILE A 162 18.09 4.95 9.08
N ASP A 163 19.21 4.56 8.44
CA ASP A 163 19.41 3.14 8.08
C ASP A 163 19.22 2.24 9.29
N TYR A 164 18.47 1.16 9.12
CA TYR A 164 18.09 0.29 10.24
C TYR A 164 19.28 -0.43 10.87
N VAL A 165 20.37 -0.67 10.13
CA VAL A 165 21.62 -1.23 10.68
C VAL A 165 22.33 -0.20 11.55
N ASP A 166 22.41 1.05 11.08
CA ASP A 166 23.05 2.14 11.83
C ASP A 166 22.28 2.47 13.12
N ALA A 167 20.95 2.57 13.00
CA ALA A 167 20.06 2.77 14.16
C ALA A 167 20.17 1.60 15.14
N GLY A 168 20.12 0.36 14.64
CA GLY A 168 20.25 -0.85 15.42
C GLY A 168 21.56 -0.89 16.23
N ASN A 169 22.70 -0.70 15.59
CA ASN A 169 24.01 -0.71 16.25
C ASN A 169 24.12 0.35 17.36
N LYS A 170 23.62 1.56 17.10
CA LYS A 170 23.59 2.64 18.09
C LYS A 170 22.75 2.29 19.30
N LEU A 171 21.52 1.80 19.07
CA LEU A 171 20.56 1.51 20.14
C LEU A 171 20.94 0.27 20.93
N VAL A 172 21.43 -0.78 20.29
CA VAL A 172 21.96 -1.97 20.95
C VAL A 172 23.11 -1.60 21.90
N THR A 173 24.04 -0.74 21.45
CA THR A 173 25.14 -0.26 22.29
C THR A 173 24.62 0.49 23.51
N GLN A 174 23.57 1.30 23.35
CA GLN A 174 22.95 2.02 24.47
C GLN A 174 22.25 1.06 25.42
N LEU A 175 21.43 0.14 24.93
CA LEU A 175 20.70 -0.83 25.77
C LEU A 175 21.64 -1.75 26.56
N ARG A 176 22.78 -2.16 25.98
CA ARG A 176 23.80 -2.92 26.71
C ARG A 176 24.45 -2.08 27.81
N LYS A 177 24.72 -0.80 27.58
CA LYS A 177 25.21 0.12 28.63
C LYS A 177 24.18 0.32 29.75
N GLU A 178 22.90 0.32 29.43
CA GLU A 178 21.81 0.38 30.40
C GLU A 178 21.62 -0.95 31.16
N GLY A 179 22.38 -1.99 30.84
CA GLY A 179 22.41 -3.27 31.52
C GLY A 179 21.29 -4.21 31.06
N CYS A 180 20.81 -4.13 29.83
CA CYS A 180 19.88 -5.10 29.28
C CYS A 180 20.57 -6.46 29.08
N ASP A 181 19.94 -7.51 29.61
CA ASP A 181 20.41 -8.91 29.50
C ASP A 181 20.15 -9.49 28.12
N ILE A 182 18.97 -9.18 27.57
CA ILE A 182 18.49 -9.63 26.27
C ILE A 182 18.07 -8.41 25.45
N ILE A 183 18.44 -8.37 24.17
CA ILE A 183 18.01 -7.36 23.22
C ILE A 183 17.25 -8.02 22.06
N ILE A 184 16.01 -7.59 21.86
CA ILE A 184 15.14 -8.08 20.79
C ILE A 184 14.83 -6.93 19.84
N ALA A 185 15.02 -7.15 18.55
CA ALA A 185 14.54 -6.24 17.53
C ALA A 185 13.16 -6.71 17.06
N LEU A 186 12.15 -5.85 17.21
CA LEU A 186 10.90 -5.97 16.49
C LEU A 186 11.08 -5.29 15.16
N THR A 187 10.84 -5.99 14.06
CA THR A 187 11.06 -5.44 12.72
C THR A 187 9.80 -5.56 11.89
N HIS A 188 9.57 -4.55 11.05
CA HIS A 188 8.53 -4.65 10.02
C HIS A 188 9.17 -4.33 8.67
N MET A 189 9.78 -5.36 8.07
CA MET A 189 10.52 -5.27 6.81
C MET A 189 10.67 -6.65 6.17
N ARG A 190 11.04 -6.66 4.88
CA ARG A 190 11.22 -7.90 4.12
C ARG A 190 12.37 -8.75 4.65
N THR A 191 12.25 -10.08 4.52
CA THR A 191 13.24 -11.05 4.97
C THR A 191 14.69 -10.74 4.53
N PRO A 192 14.99 -10.27 3.30
CA PRO A 192 16.37 -9.88 2.95
C PRO A 192 16.95 -8.77 3.82
N ASN A 193 16.13 -7.83 4.28
CA ASN A 193 16.56 -6.74 5.16
C ASN A 193 16.74 -7.21 6.61
N ASP A 194 15.90 -8.13 7.10
CA ASP A 194 16.12 -8.80 8.38
C ASP A 194 17.42 -9.60 8.40
N LEU A 195 17.73 -10.32 7.31
CA LEU A 195 19.00 -11.04 7.14
C LEU A 195 20.21 -10.07 7.17
N LYS A 196 20.08 -8.92 6.48
CA LYS A 196 21.11 -7.86 6.48
C LYS A 196 21.30 -7.27 7.86
N LEU A 197 20.20 -7.01 8.61
CA LEU A 197 20.28 -6.54 9.99
C LEU A 197 21.01 -7.53 10.88
N ALA A 198 20.63 -8.81 10.85
CA ALA A 198 21.29 -9.88 11.60
C ALA A 198 22.77 -10.04 11.27
N ALA A 199 23.13 -9.82 10.01
CA ALA A 199 24.52 -9.94 9.55
C ALA A 199 25.41 -8.77 10.00
N ASN A 200 24.86 -7.55 10.14
CA ASN A 200 25.62 -6.32 10.29
C ASN A 200 25.37 -5.57 11.61
N CYS A 201 24.43 -6.00 12.43
CA CYS A 201 24.16 -5.44 13.75
C CYS A 201 24.52 -6.44 14.83
N SER A 202 25.68 -6.23 15.48
CA SER A 202 26.12 -7.09 16.55
C SER A 202 25.45 -6.78 17.88
N GLY A 203 25.05 -7.83 18.62
CA GLY A 203 24.49 -7.70 19.96
C GLY A 203 22.95 -7.71 20.04
N ILE A 204 22.24 -7.85 18.92
CA ILE A 204 20.86 -8.31 18.88
C ILE A 204 20.86 -9.81 19.20
N ASP A 205 19.99 -10.25 20.08
CA ASP A 205 19.88 -11.67 20.45
C ASP A 205 18.79 -12.40 19.65
N LEU A 206 17.74 -11.68 19.24
CA LEU A 206 16.60 -12.22 18.50
C LEU A 206 15.95 -11.13 17.64
N ILE A 207 15.53 -11.48 16.44
CA ILE A 207 14.73 -10.63 15.55
C ILE A 207 13.35 -11.25 15.40
N LEU A 208 12.31 -10.46 15.66
CA LEU A 208 10.92 -10.81 15.50
C LEU A 208 10.33 -9.90 14.43
N GLY A 209 10.10 -10.46 13.24
CA GLY A 209 9.75 -9.72 12.03
C GLY A 209 8.29 -9.87 11.63
N GLY A 210 7.78 -8.87 10.90
CA GLY A 210 6.50 -8.86 10.20
C GLY A 210 6.68 -8.70 8.69
N HIS A 211 5.62 -8.27 8.00
CA HIS A 211 5.58 -7.81 6.61
C HIS A 211 5.41 -8.88 5.53
N ASP A 212 6.14 -10.00 5.56
CA ASP A 212 6.12 -10.98 4.45
C ASP A 212 4.96 -12.00 4.53
N HIS A 213 4.07 -11.92 5.52
CA HIS A 213 2.88 -12.79 5.69
C HIS A 213 3.16 -14.30 5.69
N VAL A 214 4.40 -14.68 5.92
CA VAL A 214 4.84 -16.09 5.93
C VAL A 214 5.24 -16.56 7.32
N TYR A 215 5.10 -17.84 7.58
CA TYR A 215 5.75 -18.45 8.74
C TYR A 215 7.17 -18.89 8.35
N GLU A 216 8.16 -18.19 8.87
CA GLU A 216 9.54 -18.44 8.50
C GLU A 216 10.50 -18.29 9.71
N ILE A 217 11.49 -19.17 9.78
CA ILE A 217 12.59 -19.09 10.74
C ILE A 217 13.90 -19.12 9.97
N LYS A 218 14.72 -18.08 10.14
CA LYS A 218 16.08 -17.98 9.58
C LYS A 218 17.09 -17.80 10.69
N GLU A 219 18.35 -18.01 10.38
CA GLU A 219 19.46 -17.77 11.31
C GLU A 219 20.67 -17.19 10.57
N VAL A 220 21.22 -16.09 11.06
CA VAL A 220 22.43 -15.47 10.54
C VAL A 220 23.34 -15.11 11.72
N ASN A 221 24.60 -15.55 11.69
CA ASN A 221 25.57 -15.31 12.75
C ASN A 221 25.12 -15.74 14.15
N GLY A 222 24.16 -16.69 14.23
CA GLY A 222 23.57 -17.19 15.46
C GLY A 222 22.44 -16.31 16.02
N VAL A 223 22.01 -15.30 15.26
CA VAL A 223 20.78 -14.54 15.55
C VAL A 223 19.63 -15.19 14.80
N LYS A 224 18.60 -15.61 15.52
CA LYS A 224 17.38 -16.14 14.92
C LYS A 224 16.46 -15.00 14.48
N ILE A 225 15.82 -15.18 13.34
CA ILE A 225 14.83 -14.29 12.74
C ILE A 225 13.55 -15.10 12.62
N VAL A 226 12.45 -14.58 13.16
CA VAL A 226 11.18 -15.30 13.22
C VAL A 226 10.08 -14.43 12.63
N LYS A 227 9.36 -14.95 11.63
CA LYS A 227 8.11 -14.42 11.11
C LYS A 227 6.99 -15.40 11.42
N SER A 228 5.89 -14.94 11.98
CA SER A 228 4.89 -15.79 12.66
C SER A 228 3.60 -15.98 11.86
N GLY A 229 3.67 -15.84 10.53
CA GLY A 229 2.51 -16.02 9.65
C GLY A 229 1.69 -14.74 9.51
N THR A 230 0.37 -14.87 9.39
CA THR A 230 -0.56 -13.76 9.18
C THR A 230 -1.98 -14.11 9.64
N ASP A 231 -2.84 -13.08 9.76
CA ASP A 231 -4.30 -13.17 9.88
C ASP A 231 -4.80 -14.06 11.04
N PHE A 232 -4.16 -13.92 12.20
CA PHE A 232 -4.53 -14.69 13.42
C PHE A 232 -4.49 -16.22 13.24
N ARG A 233 -3.89 -16.71 12.15
CA ARG A 233 -3.86 -18.15 11.85
C ARG A 233 -2.77 -18.90 12.59
N GLN A 234 -1.69 -18.18 12.91
CA GLN A 234 -0.50 -18.72 13.56
C GLN A 234 0.14 -17.67 14.47
N PHE A 235 0.90 -18.14 15.43
CA PHE A 235 1.87 -17.36 16.19
C PHE A 235 3.05 -18.26 16.57
N SER A 236 4.16 -17.66 16.98
CA SER A 236 5.32 -18.41 17.47
C SER A 236 5.36 -18.43 18.99
N LYS A 237 5.53 -19.62 19.56
CA LYS A 237 5.97 -19.81 20.94
C LYS A 237 7.49 -19.96 20.92
N ILE A 238 8.18 -19.04 21.60
CA ILE A 238 9.63 -18.97 21.64
C ILE A 238 10.08 -19.17 23.08
N THR A 239 10.93 -20.15 23.31
CA THR A 239 11.49 -20.42 24.64
C THR A 239 12.99 -20.11 24.60
N LEU A 240 13.40 -19.14 25.43
CA LEU A 240 14.81 -18.77 25.55
C LEU A 240 15.37 -19.33 26.86
N ASP A 241 16.45 -20.09 26.78
CA ASP A 241 17.28 -20.32 27.96
C ASP A 241 18.11 -19.07 28.24
N THR A 242 18.00 -18.54 29.43
CA THR A 242 18.73 -17.33 29.84
C THR A 242 20.23 -17.57 30.03
N LYS A 243 20.67 -18.82 30.07
CA LYS A 243 22.08 -19.18 30.06
C LYS A 243 22.63 -19.12 28.62
N ARG A 244 23.71 -18.37 28.49
CA ARG A 244 24.44 -18.32 27.22
C ARG A 244 25.37 -19.52 27.12
N ASP A 245 25.54 -20.04 25.90
CA ASP A 245 26.51 -21.08 25.58
C ASP A 245 27.97 -20.58 25.72
N GLU A 246 28.94 -21.44 25.47
CA GLU A 246 30.37 -21.11 25.49
C GLU A 246 30.79 -20.04 24.48
N HIS A 247 29.95 -19.78 23.47
CA HIS A 247 30.13 -18.73 22.46
C HIS A 247 29.32 -17.46 22.80
N GLY A 248 28.68 -17.39 23.97
CA GLY A 248 27.88 -16.27 24.42
C GLY A 248 26.49 -16.15 23.76
N LYS A 249 26.00 -17.19 23.11
CA LYS A 249 24.69 -17.22 22.43
C LYS A 249 23.61 -17.79 23.35
N LEU A 250 22.37 -17.31 23.17
CA LEU A 250 21.20 -17.88 23.84
C LEU A 250 20.74 -19.15 23.10
N LEU A 251 20.33 -20.16 23.87
CA LEU A 251 19.61 -21.29 23.32
C LEU A 251 18.15 -20.88 23.14
N ILE A 252 17.65 -20.94 21.90
CA ILE A 252 16.31 -20.48 21.53
C ILE A 252 15.60 -21.62 20.80
N GLU A 253 14.48 -22.07 21.38
CA GLU A 253 13.55 -23.01 20.76
C GLU A 253 12.33 -22.25 20.23
N ILE A 254 11.85 -22.57 19.02
CA ILE A 254 10.76 -21.90 18.35
C ILE A 254 9.76 -22.94 17.86
N GLU A 255 8.52 -22.82 18.30
CA GLU A 255 7.44 -23.72 17.94
C GLU A 255 6.29 -22.91 17.27
N PRO A 256 5.81 -23.32 16.07
CA PRO A 256 4.62 -22.73 15.48
C PRO A 256 3.37 -23.19 16.26
N VAL A 257 2.50 -22.27 16.59
CA VAL A 257 1.17 -22.58 17.15
C VAL A 257 0.12 -22.24 16.10
N ASN A 258 -0.53 -23.26 15.56
CA ASN A 258 -1.62 -23.11 14.62
C ASN A 258 -2.93 -22.86 15.37
N VAL A 259 -3.66 -21.81 15.00
CA VAL A 259 -4.96 -21.48 15.59
C VAL A 259 -6.04 -22.24 14.82
N THR A 260 -6.24 -23.50 15.25
CA THR A 260 -7.20 -24.42 14.65
C THR A 260 -8.61 -24.26 15.23
N SER A 261 -9.57 -24.91 14.62
CA SER A 261 -10.96 -25.00 15.11
C SER A 261 -11.11 -25.66 16.50
N ASP A 262 -10.06 -26.34 16.99
CA ASP A 262 -10.05 -26.94 18.34
C ASP A 262 -10.01 -25.89 19.47
N PHE A 263 -9.49 -24.68 19.19
CA PHE A 263 -9.56 -23.59 20.15
C PHE A 263 -10.97 -23.00 20.17
N ALA A 264 -11.54 -22.87 21.37
CA ALA A 264 -12.82 -22.18 21.54
C ALA A 264 -12.68 -20.68 21.25
N GLU A 265 -13.74 -20.06 20.74
CA GLU A 265 -13.80 -18.60 20.60
C GLU A 265 -13.96 -17.93 21.98
N ASP A 266 -13.27 -16.82 22.21
CA ASP A 266 -13.53 -15.93 23.35
C ASP A 266 -14.90 -15.26 23.12
N LYS A 267 -15.90 -15.69 23.89
CA LYS A 267 -17.30 -15.27 23.68
C LYS A 267 -17.51 -13.78 23.90
N GLU A 268 -16.86 -13.22 24.93
CA GLU A 268 -17.02 -11.79 25.23
C GLU A 268 -16.38 -10.93 24.14
N LEU A 269 -15.21 -11.33 23.61
CA LEU A 269 -14.61 -10.65 22.49
C LEU A 269 -15.48 -10.74 21.24
N LYS A 270 -16.03 -11.92 20.96
CA LYS A 270 -16.93 -12.12 19.83
C LYS A 270 -18.14 -11.19 19.90
N GLU A 271 -18.82 -11.14 21.03
CA GLU A 271 -19.95 -10.24 21.26
C GLU A 271 -19.55 -8.75 21.17
N GLU A 272 -18.34 -8.39 21.59
CA GLU A 272 -17.81 -7.03 21.43
C GLU A 272 -17.54 -6.69 19.96
N LEU A 273 -17.01 -7.63 19.18
CA LEU A 273 -16.73 -7.46 17.75
C LEU A 273 -18.01 -7.42 16.90
N GLU A 274 -19.05 -8.17 17.27
CA GLU A 274 -20.35 -8.14 16.55
C GLU A 274 -20.99 -6.75 16.54
N LYS A 275 -20.72 -5.89 17.53
CA LYS A 275 -21.20 -4.51 17.58
C LYS A 275 -20.66 -3.64 16.43
N TYR A 276 -19.50 -3.96 15.91
CA TYR A 276 -18.94 -3.23 14.76
C TYR A 276 -19.71 -3.49 13.47
N SER A 277 -20.45 -4.58 13.36
CA SER A 277 -21.34 -4.85 12.21
C SER A 277 -22.49 -3.83 12.14
N GLU A 278 -23.01 -3.37 13.27
CA GLU A 278 -24.05 -2.33 13.32
C GLU A 278 -23.49 -0.96 12.92
N VAL A 279 -22.24 -0.67 13.29
CA VAL A 279 -21.53 0.56 12.91
C VAL A 279 -21.29 0.63 11.41
N VAL A 280 -21.05 -0.52 10.76
CA VAL A 280 -20.86 -0.62 9.30
C VAL A 280 -22.11 -0.12 8.55
N GLU A 281 -23.31 -0.53 8.96
CA GLU A 281 -24.54 -0.05 8.31
C GLU A 281 -24.74 1.47 8.43
N ALA A 282 -24.40 2.05 9.57
CA ALA A 282 -24.47 3.50 9.74
C ALA A 282 -23.44 4.22 8.83
N LYS A 283 -22.24 3.70 8.72
CA LYS A 283 -21.18 4.27 7.86
C LYS A 283 -21.43 4.08 6.37
N MET A 284 -22.22 3.10 5.97
CA MET A 284 -22.62 2.92 4.56
C MET A 284 -23.36 4.14 3.98
N THR A 285 -23.97 4.97 4.83
CA THR A 285 -24.64 6.21 4.43
C THR A 285 -23.74 7.44 4.45
N GLU A 286 -22.48 7.31 4.87
CA GLU A 286 -21.51 8.40 4.87
C GLU A 286 -21.27 8.90 3.44
N VAL A 287 -21.39 10.21 3.25
CA VAL A 287 -21.12 10.88 1.97
C VAL A 287 -19.61 11.09 1.84
N LEU A 288 -18.98 10.44 0.87
CA LEU A 288 -17.58 10.59 0.55
C LEU A 288 -17.30 11.85 -0.26
N GLY A 289 -18.16 12.13 -1.23
CA GLY A 289 -18.03 13.26 -2.13
C GLY A 289 -19.28 13.51 -2.95
N ASN A 290 -19.19 14.32 -3.99
CA ASN A 290 -20.33 14.68 -4.83
C ASN A 290 -19.96 14.62 -6.32
N PHE A 291 -20.82 14.04 -7.14
CA PHE A 291 -20.67 14.04 -8.61
C PHE A 291 -21.74 14.92 -9.24
N SER A 292 -21.32 15.77 -10.17
CA SER A 292 -22.24 16.61 -10.95
C SER A 292 -22.79 15.91 -12.20
N VAL A 293 -22.28 14.72 -12.50
CA VAL A 293 -22.66 13.88 -13.65
C VAL A 293 -23.05 12.49 -13.20
N GLU A 294 -23.83 11.79 -14.01
CA GLU A 294 -24.09 10.36 -13.82
C GLU A 294 -22.83 9.53 -14.09
N LEU A 295 -22.65 8.42 -13.37
CA LEU A 295 -21.54 7.49 -13.57
C LEU A 295 -22.05 6.20 -14.22
N GLU A 296 -21.49 5.84 -15.36
CA GLU A 296 -21.88 4.65 -16.13
C GLU A 296 -21.15 3.40 -15.60
N GLY A 297 -21.90 2.50 -14.94
CA GLY A 297 -21.38 1.25 -14.36
C GLY A 297 -22.04 -0.02 -14.88
N ARG A 298 -22.96 0.08 -15.88
CA ARG A 298 -23.66 -1.10 -16.41
C ARG A 298 -22.70 -2.06 -17.11
N PHE A 299 -22.86 -3.36 -16.87
CA PHE A 299 -22.01 -4.40 -17.47
C PHE A 299 -22.03 -4.36 -19.00
N SER A 300 -23.19 -4.07 -19.59
CA SER A 300 -23.32 -3.96 -21.05
C SER A 300 -22.42 -2.87 -21.67
N ILE A 301 -22.02 -1.87 -20.89
CA ILE A 301 -21.22 -0.74 -21.34
C ILE A 301 -19.78 -0.88 -20.84
N ILE A 302 -19.56 -0.95 -19.53
CA ILE A 302 -18.21 -0.95 -18.94
C ILE A 302 -17.34 -2.14 -19.38
N ARG A 303 -17.97 -3.26 -19.82
CA ARG A 303 -17.29 -4.45 -20.34
C ARG A 303 -17.09 -4.44 -21.87
N THR A 304 -17.45 -3.37 -22.54
CA THR A 304 -17.33 -3.25 -24.00
C THR A 304 -16.84 -1.88 -24.47
N GLN A 305 -16.86 -0.87 -23.59
CA GLN A 305 -16.52 0.50 -23.92
C GLN A 305 -15.83 1.19 -22.75
N GLU A 306 -15.19 2.31 -23.06
CA GLU A 306 -14.75 3.28 -22.08
C GLU A 306 -15.96 3.87 -21.33
N THR A 307 -15.84 4.07 -20.01
CA THR A 307 -16.85 4.76 -19.21
C THR A 307 -16.22 5.85 -18.35
N ASN A 308 -17.00 6.86 -18.00
CA ASN A 308 -16.55 7.92 -17.12
C ASN A 308 -16.25 7.42 -15.70
N LEU A 309 -17.00 6.41 -15.21
CA LEU A 309 -16.69 5.71 -13.96
C LEU A 309 -15.33 5.02 -14.02
N GLY A 310 -15.08 4.26 -15.10
CA GLY A 310 -13.80 3.58 -15.32
C GLY A 310 -12.63 4.56 -15.42
N ASN A 311 -12.81 5.65 -16.18
CA ASN A 311 -11.82 6.71 -16.30
C ASN A 311 -11.47 7.33 -14.94
N TRP A 312 -12.48 7.73 -14.17
CA TRP A 312 -12.27 8.33 -12.84
C TRP A 312 -11.50 7.39 -11.91
N VAL A 313 -11.90 6.12 -11.80
CA VAL A 313 -11.21 5.16 -10.94
C VAL A 313 -9.76 4.97 -11.39
N CYS A 314 -9.50 4.81 -12.68
CA CYS A 314 -8.15 4.66 -13.21
C CYS A 314 -7.29 5.92 -13.00
N ASP A 315 -7.88 7.12 -13.10
CA ASP A 315 -7.17 8.38 -12.86
C ASP A 315 -6.77 8.54 -11.40
N VAL A 316 -7.66 8.15 -10.47
CA VAL A 316 -7.36 8.13 -9.04
C VAL A 316 -6.19 7.19 -8.74
N VAL A 317 -6.20 5.99 -9.33
CA VAL A 317 -5.10 5.02 -9.17
C VAL A 317 -3.80 5.54 -9.79
N LEU A 318 -3.86 6.12 -10.99
CA LEU A 318 -2.68 6.70 -11.65
C LEU A 318 -2.03 7.78 -10.77
N ALA A 319 -2.86 8.66 -10.22
CA ALA A 319 -2.40 9.73 -9.34
C ALA A 319 -1.80 9.21 -8.03
N ALA A 320 -2.39 8.17 -7.46
CA ALA A 320 -1.94 7.59 -6.18
C ALA A 320 -0.64 6.77 -6.30
N THR A 321 -0.42 6.11 -7.45
CA THR A 321 0.70 5.17 -7.62
C THR A 321 1.88 5.75 -8.41
N GLY A 322 1.70 6.89 -9.08
CA GLY A 322 2.73 7.45 -9.96
C GLY A 322 3.11 6.54 -11.14
N ALA A 323 2.20 5.65 -11.56
CA ALA A 323 2.38 4.81 -12.72
C ALA A 323 2.34 5.63 -14.03
N ASP A 324 2.94 5.13 -15.10
CA ASP A 324 2.77 5.69 -16.45
C ASP A 324 1.42 5.27 -17.05
N VAL A 325 0.97 4.06 -16.70
CA VAL A 325 -0.25 3.43 -17.21
C VAL A 325 -0.98 2.71 -16.09
N VAL A 326 -2.31 2.80 -16.10
CA VAL A 326 -3.20 2.00 -15.25
C VAL A 326 -4.12 1.17 -16.13
N ILE A 327 -4.28 -0.10 -15.80
CA ILE A 327 -5.29 -0.99 -16.39
C ILE A 327 -6.08 -1.63 -15.26
N ILE A 328 -7.37 -1.31 -15.18
CA ILE A 328 -8.33 -1.98 -14.29
C ILE A 328 -9.28 -2.81 -15.16
N ASN A 329 -9.33 -4.11 -14.92
CA ASN A 329 -10.25 -4.99 -15.64
C ASN A 329 -11.71 -4.69 -15.24
N ALA A 330 -12.62 -4.66 -16.21
CA ALA A 330 -14.02 -4.30 -15.99
C ALA A 330 -14.76 -5.23 -15.01
N GLY A 331 -14.24 -6.44 -14.80
CA GLY A 331 -14.72 -7.37 -13.77
C GLY A 331 -14.61 -6.85 -12.33
N THR A 332 -13.83 -5.78 -12.10
CA THR A 332 -13.73 -5.08 -10.82
C THR A 332 -15.02 -4.34 -10.47
N PHE A 333 -15.71 -3.79 -11.47
CA PHE A 333 -16.92 -3.00 -11.28
C PHE A 333 -18.15 -3.91 -11.23
N ARG A 334 -18.92 -3.86 -10.14
CA ARG A 334 -19.96 -4.84 -9.84
C ARG A 334 -21.39 -4.28 -9.69
N SER A 335 -21.56 -2.96 -9.77
CA SER A 335 -22.85 -2.31 -9.50
C SER A 335 -23.92 -2.55 -10.57
N ASP A 336 -23.53 -2.79 -11.82
CA ASP A 336 -24.41 -3.02 -12.99
C ASP A 336 -25.55 -1.98 -13.13
N GLN A 337 -25.25 -0.72 -12.83
CA GLN A 337 -26.22 0.37 -12.88
C GLN A 337 -25.57 1.70 -13.23
N ILE A 338 -26.41 2.69 -13.57
CA ILE A 338 -26.02 4.08 -13.62
C ILE A 338 -26.16 4.67 -12.23
N HIS A 339 -25.11 5.30 -11.71
CA HIS A 339 -25.16 6.06 -10.48
C HIS A 339 -25.55 7.52 -10.81
N PRO A 340 -26.64 8.05 -10.21
CA PRO A 340 -27.12 9.38 -10.53
C PRO A 340 -26.16 10.47 -10.03
N PRO A 341 -26.21 11.68 -10.59
CA PRO A 341 -25.53 12.83 -10.00
C PRO A 341 -25.99 13.08 -8.56
N GLY A 342 -25.08 13.60 -7.75
CA GLY A 342 -25.37 13.90 -6.36
C GLY A 342 -24.36 13.30 -5.38
N PRO A 343 -24.75 13.15 -4.11
CA PRO A 343 -23.90 12.59 -3.07
C PRO A 343 -23.47 11.15 -3.42
N PHE A 344 -22.17 10.90 -3.37
CA PHE A 344 -21.56 9.59 -3.52
C PHE A 344 -21.22 9.05 -2.14
N THR A 345 -21.86 7.96 -1.77
CA THR A 345 -21.76 7.38 -0.43
C THR A 345 -20.77 6.23 -0.35
N MET A 346 -20.41 5.83 0.86
CA MET A 346 -19.64 4.60 1.08
C MET A 346 -20.37 3.37 0.51
N ARG A 347 -21.70 3.32 0.59
CA ARG A 347 -22.51 2.26 0.00
C ARG A 347 -22.34 2.18 -1.52
N ASP A 348 -22.25 3.33 -2.21
CA ASP A 348 -22.02 3.38 -3.65
C ASP A 348 -20.63 2.82 -3.98
N LEU A 349 -19.61 3.21 -3.24
CA LEU A 349 -18.24 2.70 -3.41
C LEU A 349 -18.20 1.18 -3.24
N VAL A 350 -18.77 0.63 -2.16
CA VAL A 350 -18.80 -0.81 -1.89
C VAL A 350 -19.64 -1.57 -2.93
N ASN A 351 -20.73 -0.99 -3.42
CA ASN A 351 -21.52 -1.60 -4.49
C ASN A 351 -20.75 -1.65 -5.82
N ILE A 352 -19.96 -0.61 -6.11
CA ILE A 352 -19.15 -0.55 -7.33
C ILE A 352 -17.95 -1.49 -7.21
N ILE A 353 -17.22 -1.46 -6.10
CA ILE A 353 -15.98 -2.22 -5.84
C ILE A 353 -16.13 -2.98 -4.52
N PRO A 354 -16.88 -4.10 -4.51
CA PRO A 354 -17.18 -4.85 -3.27
C PRO A 354 -16.03 -5.76 -2.81
N MET A 355 -15.03 -5.97 -3.64
CA MET A 355 -13.95 -6.93 -3.39
C MET A 355 -12.70 -6.22 -2.90
N ARG A 356 -11.95 -6.91 -2.03
CA ARG A 356 -10.57 -6.53 -1.75
C ARG A 356 -9.76 -6.72 -3.04
N ASP A 357 -9.22 -5.64 -3.55
CA ASP A 357 -8.50 -5.59 -4.82
C ASP A 357 -7.10 -4.97 -4.60
N PRO A 358 -6.10 -5.75 -4.15
CA PRO A 358 -4.74 -5.28 -4.02
C PRO A 358 -4.20 -4.82 -5.38
N LEU A 359 -3.54 -3.67 -5.36
CA LEU A 359 -2.83 -3.14 -6.52
C LEU A 359 -1.38 -3.61 -6.52
N ILE A 360 -0.73 -3.59 -7.67
CA ILE A 360 0.67 -3.92 -7.84
C ILE A 360 1.28 -3.02 -8.92
N LEU A 361 2.49 -2.53 -8.69
CA LEU A 361 3.22 -1.70 -9.66
C LEU A 361 4.32 -2.55 -10.32
N LEU A 362 4.30 -2.61 -11.63
CA LEU A 362 5.21 -3.41 -12.44
C LEU A 362 6.01 -2.53 -13.41
N SER A 363 7.20 -3.00 -13.79
CA SER A 363 7.96 -2.50 -14.93
C SER A 363 7.81 -3.47 -16.10
N ILE A 364 7.23 -3.02 -17.22
CA ILE A 364 6.98 -3.83 -18.40
C ILE A 364 7.46 -3.14 -19.68
N SER A 365 7.80 -3.92 -20.70
CA SER A 365 8.10 -3.35 -22.03
C SER A 365 6.82 -2.89 -22.74
N GLY A 366 6.94 -1.93 -23.67
CA GLY A 366 5.82 -1.53 -24.51
C GLY A 366 5.22 -2.69 -25.31
N LYS A 367 6.03 -3.70 -25.67
CA LYS A 367 5.53 -4.92 -26.29
C LYS A 367 4.60 -5.68 -25.35
N CYS A 368 4.97 -5.85 -24.08
CA CYS A 368 4.14 -6.49 -23.07
C CYS A 368 2.83 -5.70 -22.84
N LEU A 369 2.89 -4.35 -22.84
CA LEU A 369 1.70 -3.50 -22.76
C LEU A 369 0.76 -3.73 -23.95
N TRP A 370 1.29 -3.76 -25.18
CA TRP A 370 0.50 -4.08 -26.38
C TRP A 370 -0.15 -5.46 -26.29
N GLU A 371 0.59 -6.51 -25.89
CA GLU A 371 0.05 -7.86 -25.69
C GLU A 371 -1.05 -7.88 -24.63
N ALA A 372 -0.91 -7.09 -23.55
CA ALA A 372 -1.93 -6.96 -22.52
C ALA A 372 -3.22 -6.30 -23.05
N LEU A 373 -3.10 -5.24 -23.82
CA LEU A 373 -4.26 -4.56 -24.45
C LEU A 373 -4.95 -5.49 -25.46
N GLU A 374 -4.22 -6.25 -26.26
CA GLU A 374 -4.76 -7.28 -27.14
C GLU A 374 -5.56 -8.35 -26.38
N ASN A 375 -5.01 -8.86 -25.26
CA ASN A 375 -5.74 -9.80 -24.41
C ASN A 375 -7.01 -9.17 -23.84
N ALA A 376 -6.93 -7.91 -23.42
CA ALA A 376 -8.04 -7.19 -22.81
C ALA A 376 -9.26 -7.06 -23.74
N VAL A 377 -9.06 -6.88 -25.05
CA VAL A 377 -10.14 -6.80 -26.05
C VAL A 377 -10.42 -8.12 -26.76
N SER A 378 -9.71 -9.20 -26.41
CA SER A 378 -9.76 -10.48 -27.15
C SER A 378 -11.15 -11.13 -27.14
N ALA A 379 -11.93 -10.96 -26.09
CA ALA A 379 -13.25 -11.54 -25.93
C ALA A 379 -14.40 -10.66 -26.44
N TYR A 380 -14.12 -9.39 -26.81
CA TYR A 380 -15.14 -8.48 -27.33
C TYR A 380 -15.92 -9.14 -28.50
N PRO A 381 -17.26 -9.03 -28.60
CA PRO A 381 -18.17 -8.21 -27.77
C PRO A 381 -18.77 -8.92 -26.55
N LYS A 382 -18.21 -10.05 -26.11
CA LYS A 382 -18.69 -10.75 -24.91
C LYS A 382 -18.49 -9.88 -23.68
N LEU A 383 -19.44 -9.89 -22.77
CA LEU A 383 -19.41 -9.11 -21.52
C LEU A 383 -18.49 -9.74 -20.47
N GLU A 384 -17.24 -10.02 -20.85
CA GLU A 384 -16.27 -10.61 -19.94
C GLU A 384 -15.53 -9.54 -19.11
N GLY A 385 -15.08 -9.94 -17.92
CA GLY A 385 -14.41 -9.07 -16.97
C GLY A 385 -13.05 -8.55 -17.46
N ARG A 386 -12.42 -9.20 -18.42
CA ARG A 386 -11.10 -8.80 -18.95
C ARG A 386 -11.06 -7.48 -19.70
N PHE A 387 -12.21 -6.96 -20.19
CA PHE A 387 -12.23 -5.68 -20.91
C PHE A 387 -11.64 -4.57 -20.04
N PRO A 388 -10.79 -3.69 -20.58
CA PRO A 388 -10.02 -2.75 -19.77
C PRO A 388 -10.78 -1.46 -19.54
N GLN A 389 -10.55 -0.82 -18.39
CA GLN A 389 -10.69 0.61 -18.18
C GLN A 389 -9.28 1.13 -17.91
N VAL A 390 -8.89 2.28 -18.47
CA VAL A 390 -7.49 2.67 -18.52
C VAL A 390 -7.25 4.15 -18.16
N SER A 391 -6.03 4.43 -17.70
CA SER A 391 -5.49 5.78 -17.59
C SER A 391 -4.03 5.81 -18.01
N GLY A 392 -3.53 6.94 -18.50
CA GLY A 392 -2.17 7.10 -19.01
C GLY A 392 -1.92 6.50 -20.39
N VAL A 393 -2.88 5.76 -20.93
CA VAL A 393 -2.80 5.16 -22.27
C VAL A 393 -4.08 5.40 -23.07
N THR A 394 -3.94 5.62 -24.38
CA THR A 394 -5.04 5.61 -25.34
C THR A 394 -4.74 4.63 -26.46
N PHE A 395 -5.76 3.90 -26.93
CA PHE A 395 -5.59 2.93 -28.00
C PHE A 395 -6.86 2.74 -28.82
N ALA A 396 -6.71 2.24 -30.05
CA ALA A 396 -7.84 1.86 -30.89
C ALA A 396 -7.77 0.35 -31.20
N PHE A 397 -8.94 -0.31 -31.24
CA PHE A 397 -9.04 -1.72 -31.59
C PHE A 397 -10.09 -1.96 -32.67
N ASP A 398 -9.84 -2.92 -33.54
CA ASP A 398 -10.72 -3.34 -34.63
C ASP A 398 -11.46 -4.63 -34.22
N PRO A 399 -12.77 -4.57 -33.90
CA PRO A 399 -13.54 -5.72 -33.50
C PRO A 399 -13.76 -6.75 -34.63
N ALA A 400 -13.59 -6.36 -35.90
CA ALA A 400 -13.73 -7.24 -37.05
C ALA A 400 -12.53 -8.18 -37.21
N LYS A 401 -11.37 -7.83 -36.61
CA LYS A 401 -10.18 -8.67 -36.66
C LYS A 401 -10.21 -9.78 -35.61
N PRO A 402 -9.49 -10.89 -35.87
CA PRO A 402 -9.41 -11.97 -34.91
C PRO A 402 -8.67 -11.52 -33.64
N PRO A 403 -8.97 -12.18 -32.46
CA PRO A 403 -8.22 -11.95 -31.24
C PRO A 403 -6.69 -12.07 -31.44
N GLY A 404 -5.93 -11.18 -30.84
CA GLY A 404 -4.48 -11.09 -30.99
C GLY A 404 -4.00 -10.30 -32.22
N GLN A 405 -4.92 -9.72 -33.01
CA GLN A 405 -4.65 -8.88 -34.17
C GLN A 405 -5.57 -7.65 -34.25
N ARG A 406 -6.19 -7.29 -33.12
CA ARG A 406 -7.20 -6.21 -33.05
C ARG A 406 -6.62 -4.84 -32.89
N ILE A 407 -5.40 -4.75 -32.36
CA ILE A 407 -4.75 -3.48 -32.02
C ILE A 407 -3.51 -3.29 -32.89
N ASP A 408 -3.49 -2.21 -33.69
CA ASP A 408 -2.28 -1.77 -34.34
C ASP A 408 -1.42 -0.96 -33.35
N PRO A 409 -0.16 -1.35 -33.08
CA PRO A 409 0.71 -0.60 -32.15
C PRO A 409 0.87 0.88 -32.50
N ARG A 410 0.73 1.27 -33.77
CA ARG A 410 0.76 2.66 -34.21
C ARG A 410 -0.43 3.51 -33.74
N LEU A 411 -1.45 2.86 -33.21
CA LEU A 411 -2.64 3.51 -32.61
C LEU A 411 -2.64 3.46 -31.08
N ILE A 412 -1.50 3.10 -30.47
CA ILE A 412 -1.33 3.15 -29.01
C ILE A 412 -0.49 4.38 -28.66
N GLN A 413 -0.97 5.19 -27.73
CA GLN A 413 -0.25 6.34 -27.19
C GLN A 413 -0.16 6.21 -25.66
N VAL A 414 1.03 6.43 -25.11
CA VAL A 414 1.27 6.54 -23.67
C VAL A 414 1.69 7.99 -23.40
N ALA A 415 0.95 8.67 -22.54
CA ALA A 415 1.21 10.07 -22.19
C ALA A 415 1.40 11.00 -23.42
N ASP A 416 0.59 10.87 -24.46
CA ASP A 416 0.65 11.63 -25.73
C ASP A 416 1.78 11.26 -26.70
N GLU A 417 2.62 10.28 -26.38
CA GLU A 417 3.63 9.76 -27.29
C GLU A 417 3.21 8.41 -27.84
N LEU A 418 3.59 8.10 -29.08
CA LEU A 418 3.37 6.76 -29.62
C LEU A 418 4.14 5.74 -28.79
N ILE A 419 3.53 4.57 -28.57
CA ILE A 419 4.17 3.50 -27.83
C ILE A 419 5.51 3.10 -28.48
N ASN A 420 6.55 3.04 -27.65
CA ASN A 420 7.81 2.41 -28.04
C ASN A 420 7.84 0.98 -27.48
N LEU A 421 7.80 -0.02 -28.35
CA LEU A 421 7.72 -1.44 -27.94
C LEU A 421 8.91 -1.92 -27.12
N GLN A 422 10.05 -1.23 -27.19
CA GLN A 422 11.28 -1.58 -26.45
C GLN A 422 11.44 -0.79 -25.15
N GLN A 423 10.72 0.30 -24.99
CA GLN A 423 10.78 1.14 -23.79
C GLN A 423 10.11 0.43 -22.61
N MET A 424 10.64 0.65 -21.41
CA MET A 424 10.03 0.18 -20.17
C MET A 424 9.05 1.23 -19.65
N TYR A 425 7.89 0.75 -19.22
CA TYR A 425 6.80 1.56 -18.64
C TYR A 425 6.44 1.02 -17.26
N LYS A 426 6.11 1.92 -16.34
CA LYS A 426 5.54 1.58 -15.04
C LYS A 426 4.03 1.41 -15.20
N ILE A 427 3.53 0.22 -14.94
CA ILE A 427 2.10 -0.07 -15.00
C ILE A 427 1.57 -0.45 -13.63
N CYS A 428 0.45 0.17 -13.23
CA CYS A 428 -0.30 -0.26 -12.07
C CYS A 428 -1.53 -1.09 -12.51
N ILE A 429 -1.65 -2.25 -11.92
CA ILE A 429 -2.73 -3.21 -12.19
C ILE A 429 -3.18 -3.87 -10.87
N LYS A 430 -4.25 -4.65 -10.91
CA LYS A 430 -4.64 -5.50 -9.79
C LYS A 430 -3.76 -6.75 -9.73
N SER A 431 -3.44 -7.20 -8.51
CA SER A 431 -2.75 -8.47 -8.27
C SER A 431 -3.45 -9.66 -8.95
N TYR A 432 -4.78 -9.64 -9.00
CA TYR A 432 -5.59 -10.62 -9.73
C TYR A 432 -5.14 -10.83 -11.18
N ILE A 433 -4.94 -9.77 -11.96
CA ILE A 433 -4.49 -9.89 -13.36
C ILE A 433 -2.98 -10.11 -13.48
N HIS A 434 -2.16 -9.66 -12.53
CA HIS A 434 -0.74 -10.03 -12.45
C HIS A 434 -0.58 -11.55 -12.32
N ASN A 435 -1.41 -12.21 -11.53
CA ASN A 435 -1.42 -13.66 -11.34
C ASN A 435 -1.88 -14.43 -12.59
N GLY A 436 -2.20 -13.74 -13.69
CA GLY A 436 -2.55 -14.30 -14.99
C GLY A 436 -4.03 -14.63 -15.14
N CYS A 437 -4.88 -14.18 -14.20
CA CYS A 437 -6.32 -14.29 -14.33
C CYS A 437 -6.82 -13.46 -15.53
N ASP A 438 -8.03 -13.76 -16.01
CA ASP A 438 -8.59 -13.15 -17.24
C ASP A 438 -7.66 -13.26 -18.48
N GLY A 439 -6.69 -14.18 -18.48
CA GLY A 439 -5.76 -14.41 -19.59
C GLY A 439 -4.55 -13.46 -19.63
N PHE A 440 -4.32 -12.63 -18.64
CA PHE A 440 -3.17 -11.70 -18.57
C PHE A 440 -1.87 -12.40 -18.19
N THR A 441 -1.52 -13.47 -18.91
CA THR A 441 -0.33 -14.31 -18.60
C THR A 441 0.99 -13.59 -18.85
N MET A 442 1.01 -12.52 -19.66
CA MET A 442 2.20 -11.74 -19.99
C MET A 442 2.78 -10.99 -18.79
N PHE A 443 1.99 -10.75 -17.73
CA PHE A 443 2.46 -10.06 -16.53
C PHE A 443 3.18 -10.96 -15.52
N LYS A 444 3.03 -12.30 -15.60
CA LYS A 444 3.56 -13.24 -14.58
C LYS A 444 5.06 -13.13 -14.32
N ASN A 445 5.82 -12.74 -15.32
CA ASN A 445 7.29 -12.61 -15.23
C ASN A 445 7.75 -11.15 -15.28
N ALA A 446 6.82 -10.19 -15.11
CA ALA A 446 7.16 -8.78 -15.07
C ALA A 446 7.95 -8.44 -13.80
N GLN A 447 8.85 -7.48 -13.91
CA GLN A 447 9.56 -6.97 -12.74
C GLN A 447 8.58 -6.23 -11.83
N ILE A 448 8.45 -6.68 -10.60
CA ILE A 448 7.67 -6.00 -9.57
C ILE A 448 8.48 -4.82 -9.06
N LEU A 449 7.89 -3.63 -9.06
CA LEU A 449 8.45 -2.42 -8.48
C LEU A 449 7.90 -2.19 -7.07
N ILE A 450 6.58 -2.36 -6.91
CA ILE A 450 5.88 -2.32 -5.61
C ILE A 450 4.91 -3.50 -5.64
N ASP A 451 5.02 -4.38 -4.66
CA ASP A 451 4.17 -5.57 -4.56
C ASP A 451 2.78 -5.24 -3.95
N GLU A 452 1.92 -6.25 -3.89
CA GLU A 452 0.54 -6.10 -3.44
C GLU A 452 0.41 -5.79 -1.93
N ASP A 453 1.43 -6.10 -1.14
CA ASP A 453 1.46 -5.84 0.30
C ASP A 453 1.87 -4.39 0.59
N LEU A 454 2.58 -3.77 -0.33
CA LEU A 454 3.09 -2.40 -0.23
C LEU A 454 2.25 -1.39 -1.01
N CYS A 455 1.48 -1.85 -1.98
CA CYS A 455 0.63 -1.00 -2.80
C CYS A 455 -0.73 -0.78 -2.11
N PRO A 456 -1.30 0.43 -2.11
CA PRO A 456 -2.58 0.65 -1.47
C PRO A 456 -3.70 -0.14 -2.17
N GLU A 457 -4.69 -0.61 -1.41
CA GLU A 457 -5.90 -1.22 -1.98
C GLU A 457 -6.71 -0.22 -2.79
N LEU A 458 -7.39 -0.72 -3.83
CA LEU A 458 -8.20 0.12 -4.72
C LEU A 458 -9.30 0.90 -3.98
N GLY A 459 -10.06 0.25 -3.11
CA GLY A 459 -11.13 0.89 -2.35
C GLY A 459 -10.61 1.96 -1.40
N LEU A 460 -9.49 1.69 -0.72
CA LEU A 460 -8.84 2.65 0.16
C LEU A 460 -8.25 3.83 -0.62
N THR A 461 -7.67 3.58 -1.78
CA THR A 461 -7.14 4.62 -2.68
C THR A 461 -8.23 5.62 -3.04
N ILE A 462 -9.44 5.15 -3.37
CA ILE A 462 -10.58 6.01 -3.68
C ILE A 462 -11.04 6.80 -2.46
N GLN A 463 -11.12 6.18 -1.29
CA GLN A 463 -11.48 6.89 -0.05
C GLN A 463 -10.47 7.99 0.29
N ASN A 464 -9.17 7.70 0.16
CA ASN A 464 -8.12 8.69 0.40
C ASN A 464 -8.18 9.84 -0.60
N HIS A 465 -8.58 9.60 -1.87
CA HIS A 465 -8.84 10.64 -2.84
C HIS A 465 -9.95 11.60 -2.35
N PHE A 466 -11.08 11.08 -1.89
CA PHE A 466 -12.15 11.91 -1.32
C PHE A 466 -11.72 12.65 -0.04
N LYS A 467 -10.99 11.98 0.86
CA LYS A 467 -10.44 12.63 2.05
C LYS A 467 -9.53 13.81 1.68
N ALA A 468 -8.68 13.65 0.66
CA ALA A 468 -7.80 14.71 0.17
C ALA A 468 -8.60 15.92 -0.37
N ILE A 469 -9.68 15.69 -1.12
CA ILE A 469 -10.59 16.74 -1.59
C ILE A 469 -11.23 17.48 -0.40
N ASN A 470 -11.75 16.73 0.57
CA ASN A 470 -12.45 17.30 1.73
C ASN A 470 -11.51 18.14 2.61
N ILE A 471 -10.28 17.67 2.86
CA ILE A 471 -9.25 18.41 3.61
C ILE A 471 -8.90 19.72 2.92
N ARG A 472 -8.81 19.74 1.60
CA ARG A 472 -8.50 20.96 0.84
C ARG A 472 -9.59 22.02 0.96
N ASN A 473 -10.85 21.58 1.06
CA ASN A 473 -12.01 22.48 1.11
C ASN A 473 -12.36 22.95 2.52
N ASP A 474 -11.93 22.20 3.53
CA ASP A 474 -12.10 22.60 4.92
C ASP A 474 -11.03 23.62 5.31
N LYS A 475 -11.44 24.89 5.45
CA LYS A 475 -10.59 26.01 5.87
C LYS A 475 -10.34 26.06 7.38
N SER A 476 -10.76 25.03 8.12
CA SER A 476 -10.52 24.95 9.56
C SER A 476 -9.03 24.69 9.86
N ASP A 477 -8.54 25.23 10.98
CA ASP A 477 -7.15 25.08 11.44
C ASP A 477 -6.76 23.60 11.58
N HIS A 478 -5.99 23.10 10.65
CA HIS A 478 -5.46 21.74 10.67
C HIS A 478 -4.18 21.70 11.50
N HIS A 479 -4.14 20.81 12.47
CA HIS A 479 -3.05 20.71 13.45
C HIS A 479 -1.77 20.08 12.93
N THR A 480 -1.73 19.51 11.70
CA THR A 480 -0.50 18.90 11.13
C THR A 480 -0.35 19.18 9.63
N LYS A 481 0.90 19.42 9.19
CA LYS A 481 1.25 19.52 7.76
C LYS A 481 1.00 18.23 6.98
N HIS A 482 1.06 17.09 7.66
CA HIS A 482 0.78 15.78 7.06
C HIS A 482 -0.65 15.69 6.49
N ARG A 483 -1.63 16.39 7.06
CA ARG A 483 -2.97 16.49 6.47
C ARG A 483 -3.02 17.21 5.13
N GLN A 484 -2.15 18.20 4.95
CA GLN A 484 -2.03 18.91 3.67
C GLN A 484 -1.33 18.04 2.61
N SER A 485 -0.54 17.05 3.02
CA SER A 485 0.26 16.23 2.13
C SER A 485 -0.57 15.17 1.37
N LEU A 486 -1.74 14.75 1.86
CA LEU A 486 -2.61 13.81 1.12
C LEU A 486 -2.97 14.32 -0.29
N VAL A 487 -3.17 15.62 -0.45
CA VAL A 487 -3.44 16.25 -1.76
C VAL A 487 -2.15 16.42 -2.57
N THR A 488 -1.05 16.72 -1.89
CA THR A 488 0.25 16.98 -2.54
C THR A 488 1.04 15.71 -2.81
N LEU A 489 0.80 14.62 -2.09
CA LEU A 489 1.45 13.31 -2.31
C LEU A 489 1.19 12.78 -3.71
N SER A 490 -0.05 12.81 -4.14
CA SER A 490 -0.41 12.42 -5.50
C SER A 490 0.35 13.25 -6.57
N ARG A 491 0.57 14.55 -6.33
CA ARG A 491 1.34 15.42 -7.22
C ARG A 491 2.85 15.25 -7.10
N ARG A 492 3.36 15.08 -5.88
CA ARG A 492 4.81 15.01 -5.61
C ARG A 492 5.39 13.67 -6.01
N HIS A 493 4.68 12.55 -5.79
CA HIS A 493 5.14 11.23 -6.27
C HIS A 493 5.33 11.22 -7.78
N SER A 494 4.37 11.75 -8.53
CA SER A 494 4.49 11.89 -9.99
C SER A 494 5.63 12.84 -10.39
N MET A 495 5.84 13.95 -9.69
CA MET A 495 6.90 14.92 -10.02
C MET A 495 8.30 14.47 -9.60
N VAL A 496 8.47 13.87 -8.42
CA VAL A 496 9.79 13.43 -7.93
C VAL A 496 10.31 12.26 -8.75
N GLN A 497 9.46 11.26 -9.03
CA GLN A 497 9.84 10.14 -9.89
C GLN A 497 10.11 10.57 -11.34
N MET A 498 9.41 11.57 -11.88
CA MET A 498 9.72 12.15 -13.18
C MET A 498 11.07 12.87 -13.19
N LEU A 499 11.39 13.61 -12.13
CA LEU A 499 12.66 14.34 -12.01
C LEU A 499 13.84 13.39 -11.77
N GLU A 500 13.68 12.30 -11.03
CA GLU A 500 14.71 11.28 -10.84
C GLU A 500 14.98 10.48 -12.13
N ASN A 501 13.96 10.23 -12.95
CA ASN A 501 14.13 9.58 -14.25
C ASN A 501 14.74 10.49 -15.34
N LEU A 502 14.74 11.81 -15.13
CA LEU A 502 15.41 12.78 -16.02
C LEU A 502 16.90 12.98 -15.64
N HIS A 503 17.39 12.40 -14.55
CA HIS A 503 18.76 12.56 -14.05
C HIS A 503 19.67 11.38 -14.44
N LEU A 504 19.72 11.06 -15.71
CA LEU A 504 20.80 10.18 -16.17
C LEU A 504 22.03 10.91 -16.71
N ASP A 505 22.06 12.23 -16.91
CA ASP A 505 23.32 12.96 -17.21
C ASP A 505 23.12 14.49 -17.12
N GLY A 506 23.58 15.11 -16.01
CA GLY A 506 23.77 16.57 -15.91
C GLY A 506 23.52 17.21 -14.53
N PRO A 507 24.10 18.40 -14.24
CA PRO A 507 23.99 19.00 -12.91
C PRO A 507 22.59 19.51 -12.59
N SER A 508 22.08 19.09 -11.45
CA SER A 508 20.74 19.24 -10.88
C SER A 508 20.14 20.66 -10.94
N PRO A 509 18.92 20.83 -11.49
CA PRO A 509 18.14 22.08 -11.45
C PRO A 509 17.39 22.33 -10.13
N ILE A 510 17.44 21.41 -9.17
CA ILE A 510 16.58 21.41 -7.96
C ILE A 510 16.86 22.59 -7.00
N ARG A 511 17.99 23.29 -7.14
CA ARG A 511 18.35 24.40 -6.23
C ARG A 511 17.59 25.72 -6.45
N LYS A 512 16.69 25.84 -7.43
CA LYS A 512 15.98 27.11 -7.74
C LYS A 512 14.49 27.15 -7.40
N LEU A 513 13.92 26.11 -6.79
CA LEU A 513 12.48 26.04 -6.46
C LEU A 513 12.17 26.19 -4.96
N SER A 514 13.11 26.61 -4.15
CA SER A 514 12.84 26.99 -2.77
C SER A 514 12.69 28.50 -2.65
N VAL A 515 11.48 28.91 -2.24
CA VAL A 515 11.10 30.19 -1.64
C VAL A 515 11.02 31.42 -2.57
N GLY A 516 9.82 31.98 -2.63
CA GLY A 516 9.60 33.37 -2.97
C GLY A 516 8.25 33.64 -3.66
N HIS A 517 7.30 34.08 -2.89
CA HIS A 517 6.15 34.81 -3.40
C HIS A 517 6.59 35.92 -4.35
N GLN A 518 6.23 35.83 -5.61
CA GLN A 518 5.74 36.94 -6.42
C GLN A 518 5.41 36.44 -7.83
N ALA A 519 4.13 36.52 -8.18
CA ALA A 519 3.67 36.33 -9.54
C ALA A 519 4.34 37.40 -10.44
N LYS A 520 5.26 36.98 -11.30
CA LYS A 520 5.61 37.71 -12.53
C LYS A 520 5.53 36.72 -13.67
N SER A 521 4.80 37.18 -14.70
CA SER A 521 4.67 36.56 -16.00
C SER A 521 5.98 35.93 -16.45
N VAL A 522 5.99 34.63 -16.60
CA VAL A 522 7.06 33.90 -17.27
C VAL A 522 6.51 33.41 -18.58
N ASP A 523 7.19 33.81 -19.64
CA ASP A 523 6.91 33.51 -21.03
C ASP A 523 6.68 32.02 -21.26
N HIS A 524 5.70 31.75 -22.10
CA HIS A 524 5.44 30.46 -22.71
C HIS A 524 6.65 30.00 -23.52
N HIS A 525 7.50 29.13 -22.98
CA HIS A 525 8.28 28.15 -23.75
C HIS A 525 9.16 27.29 -22.83
N THR A 526 8.55 26.35 -22.12
CA THR A 526 9.20 25.10 -21.73
C THR A 526 8.13 24.01 -21.63
N ASN A 527 7.81 23.43 -22.76
CA ASN A 527 7.02 22.20 -22.85
C ASN A 527 7.91 21.01 -22.45
N SER A 528 8.20 20.85 -21.15
CA SER A 528 8.85 19.62 -20.66
C SER A 528 7.85 18.45 -20.67
N LYS A 529 8.32 17.22 -20.95
CA LYS A 529 7.51 15.98 -20.87
C LYS A 529 6.71 15.89 -19.57
N ALA A 530 7.30 16.30 -18.46
CA ALA A 530 6.67 16.37 -17.14
C ALA A 530 5.43 17.29 -17.08
N SER A 531 5.45 18.43 -17.78
CA SER A 531 4.33 19.37 -17.85
C SER A 531 3.13 18.81 -18.64
N LYS A 532 3.39 17.95 -19.64
CA LYS A 532 2.34 17.33 -20.46
C LYS A 532 1.65 16.15 -19.75
N MET A 533 2.38 15.37 -18.95
CA MET A 533 1.82 14.28 -18.12
C MET A 533 0.90 14.79 -17.02
N LEU A 534 1.25 15.91 -16.38
CA LEU A 534 0.44 16.53 -15.31
C LEU A 534 -0.94 17.02 -15.79
N ARG A 535 -1.14 17.23 -17.09
CA ARG A 535 -2.43 17.73 -17.63
C ARG A 535 -3.50 16.65 -17.82
N ARG A 536 -3.18 15.36 -17.69
CA ARG A 536 -4.11 14.28 -18.03
C ARG A 536 -4.73 13.50 -16.90
N ALA A 537 -4.14 13.50 -15.73
CA ALA A 537 -4.84 12.96 -14.55
C ALA A 537 -5.89 13.98 -14.09
N SER A 538 -7.00 13.53 -13.51
CA SER A 538 -8.07 14.35 -12.93
C SER A 538 -7.60 15.35 -11.85
N LEU A 539 -6.34 15.72 -11.88
CA LEU A 539 -5.73 16.78 -11.06
C LEU A 539 -6.39 18.14 -11.31
N ASP A 540 -6.92 18.38 -12.52
CA ASP A 540 -7.70 19.58 -12.80
C ASP A 540 -8.99 19.63 -11.96
N ASP A 541 -9.58 18.45 -11.65
CA ASP A 541 -10.75 18.36 -10.76
C ASP A 541 -10.40 18.68 -9.30
N LEU A 542 -9.18 18.37 -8.87
CA LEU A 542 -8.68 18.76 -7.55
C LEU A 542 -8.37 20.26 -7.43
N GLU A 543 -8.24 20.99 -8.56
CA GLU A 543 -7.99 22.44 -8.58
C GLU A 543 -9.26 23.28 -8.56
N GLN A 544 -10.42 22.68 -8.86
CA GLN A 544 -11.69 23.39 -8.83
C GLN A 544 -12.12 23.70 -7.38
N ALA A 545 -12.62 24.91 -7.19
CA ALA A 545 -13.08 25.38 -5.87
C ALA A 545 -14.37 24.70 -5.39
N SER A 546 -15.11 24.01 -6.26
CA SER A 546 -16.27 23.19 -5.94
C SER A 546 -15.86 21.74 -5.85
N CYS A 547 -16.19 21.05 -4.76
CA CYS A 547 -15.93 19.63 -4.55
C CYS A 547 -16.78 18.71 -5.41
N GLU A 548 -17.29 19.15 -6.53
CA GLU A 548 -18.10 18.36 -7.44
C GLU A 548 -17.23 17.76 -8.53
N LEU A 549 -17.20 16.42 -8.59
CA LEU A 549 -16.47 15.70 -9.62
C LEU A 549 -17.34 15.54 -10.88
N ALA A 550 -16.75 15.74 -12.04
CA ALA A 550 -17.42 15.62 -13.34
C ALA A 550 -16.60 14.78 -14.33
N PRO A 551 -16.35 13.48 -14.04
CA PRO A 551 -15.58 12.66 -14.97
C PRO A 551 -16.29 12.46 -16.29
N ILE A 552 -15.53 12.47 -17.39
CA ILE A 552 -16.02 12.36 -18.76
C ILE A 552 -15.36 11.20 -19.50
N VAL A 553 -15.99 10.74 -20.58
CA VAL A 553 -15.39 9.85 -21.57
C VAL A 553 -14.43 10.68 -22.44
N GLN A 554 -13.19 10.22 -22.60
CA GLN A 554 -12.10 10.97 -23.25
C GLN A 554 -11.55 10.32 -24.52
N GLN A 555 -12.23 9.29 -25.03
CA GLN A 555 -11.78 8.47 -26.17
C GLN A 555 -10.44 7.77 -25.91
N ARG A 556 -10.24 7.27 -24.69
CA ARG A 556 -9.06 6.46 -24.35
C ARG A 556 -9.09 5.09 -25.00
N ILE A 557 -10.30 4.55 -25.25
CA ILE A 557 -10.55 3.26 -25.89
C ILE A 557 -11.44 3.50 -27.09
N ILE A 558 -10.85 3.43 -28.29
CA ILE A 558 -11.54 3.73 -29.54
C ILE A 558 -11.85 2.43 -30.26
N GLN A 559 -13.12 2.22 -30.57
CA GLN A 559 -13.54 1.12 -31.45
C GLN A 559 -13.47 1.58 -32.91
N ILE A 560 -12.70 0.87 -33.73
CA ILE A 560 -12.62 1.12 -35.17
C ILE A 560 -13.90 0.63 -35.83
N GLN A 561 -14.58 1.49 -36.56
CA GLN A 561 -15.85 1.21 -37.18
C GLN A 561 -15.70 0.61 -38.57
N ASP A 562 -14.75 1.13 -39.35
CA ASP A 562 -14.48 0.73 -40.73
C ASP A 562 -13.06 1.11 -41.17
N GLU A 563 -12.71 0.76 -42.40
CA GLU A 563 -11.39 1.02 -42.99
C GLU A 563 -11.07 2.53 -43.16
N GLU A 564 -12.09 3.36 -43.35
CA GLU A 564 -11.92 4.82 -43.48
C GLU A 564 -11.61 5.44 -42.13
N HIS A 565 -12.31 5.02 -41.08
CA HIS A 565 -12.03 5.41 -39.69
C HIS A 565 -10.62 4.98 -39.27
N TYR A 566 -10.20 3.76 -39.61
CA TYR A 566 -8.83 3.29 -39.33
C TYR A 566 -7.77 4.17 -40.00
N LYS A 567 -7.95 4.50 -41.30
CA LYS A 567 -7.03 5.39 -42.03
C LYS A 567 -6.98 6.79 -41.43
N HIS A 568 -8.13 7.32 -41.03
CA HIS A 568 -8.20 8.61 -40.34
C HIS A 568 -7.40 8.63 -39.05
N LEU A 569 -7.53 7.57 -38.21
CA LEU A 569 -6.78 7.43 -36.98
C LEU A 569 -5.27 7.33 -37.23
N LEU A 570 -4.84 6.58 -38.23
CA LEU A 570 -3.44 6.50 -38.62
C LEU A 570 -2.87 7.84 -39.06
N LEU A 571 -3.59 8.59 -39.90
CA LEU A 571 -3.15 9.92 -40.35
C LEU A 571 -3.02 10.89 -39.17
N LYS A 572 -3.93 10.82 -38.21
CA LYS A 572 -3.84 11.59 -36.97
C LYS A 572 -2.61 11.22 -36.16
N SER A 573 -2.30 9.94 -36.02
CA SER A 573 -1.11 9.43 -35.37
C SER A 573 0.19 9.86 -36.04
N GLU A 574 0.26 9.77 -37.39
CA GLU A 574 1.42 10.21 -38.20
C GLU A 574 1.65 11.73 -38.16
N SER A 575 0.57 12.51 -38.12
CA SER A 575 0.67 13.97 -37.98
C SER A 575 1.25 14.38 -36.62
N PHE A 576 0.97 13.59 -35.59
CA PHE A 576 1.57 13.77 -34.29
C PHE A 576 3.09 13.56 -34.31
N MET A 577 3.58 12.52 -35.02
CA MET A 577 5.02 12.27 -35.20
C MET A 577 5.72 13.42 -35.93
N LYS A 578 5.11 13.99 -36.96
CA LYS A 578 5.72 15.10 -37.71
C LYS A 578 5.85 16.37 -36.87
N ASN A 579 4.88 16.65 -36.02
CA ASN A 579 4.93 17.82 -35.14
C ASN A 579 5.92 17.65 -33.97
N SER A 580 6.15 16.42 -33.46
CA SER A 580 7.16 16.17 -32.42
C SER A 580 8.59 16.25 -32.98
N VAL A 581 8.83 15.86 -34.22
CA VAL A 581 10.15 15.95 -34.88
C VAL A 581 10.51 17.39 -35.26
N ILE A 582 9.53 18.22 -35.61
CA ILE A 582 9.79 19.64 -35.96
C ILE A 582 10.21 20.46 -34.74
N THR A 583 9.70 20.11 -33.54
CA THR A 583 10.11 20.76 -32.30
C THR A 583 11.51 20.35 -31.84
N GLU A 584 12.06 19.21 -32.25
CA GLU A 584 13.44 18.79 -31.95
C GLU A 584 14.49 19.40 -32.90
N THR A 585 14.09 19.82 -34.12
CA THR A 585 15.01 20.40 -35.10
C THR A 585 15.08 21.94 -35.09
N GLU A 586 14.25 22.62 -34.30
CA GLU A 586 14.34 24.07 -34.05
C GLU A 586 15.14 24.44 -32.81
N GLU A 587 15.63 23.46 -32.04
CA GLU A 587 16.48 23.65 -30.86
C GLU A 587 17.96 23.23 -31.05
N GLU A 588 18.43 22.95 -32.31
CA GLU A 588 19.82 22.90 -32.68
C GLU A 588 20.23 24.24 -33.35
#